data_fad24e3d59ec350026d883724f6b64e5
#
_entry.id   fad24e3d59ec350026d883724f6b64e5
#
_cell.length_a   1.000
_cell.length_b   1.000
_cell.length_c   1.000
_cell.angle_alpha   90.00
_cell.angle_beta   90.00
_cell.angle_gamma   90.00
#
_symmetry.space_group_name_H-M   'P 1'
#
loop_
_entity.id
_entity.type
_entity.pdbx_description
1 polymer ?
#
loop_
_entity_poly.entity_id
_entity_poly.type
_entity_poly.pdbx_seq_one_letter_code
_entity_poly.pdbx_strand_id
1 'polypeptide(L)' 'KLFEKLNIISQIAPIKEKIKFFEQKYKHSFEIYEKDLKSEENFQEWDDYIEWKAYVEKLKDLELKLKEIESAEDFKVN' A
#
# COMPACT_ATOMS: atom_id res chain seq x y z
N LYS A 1 -12.98 -14.38 12.81
CA LYS A 1 -11.92 -13.39 13.03
C LYS A 1 -10.59 -13.78 12.44
N LEU A 2 -10.18 -15.02 12.69
CA LEU A 2 -8.96 -15.52 12.08
C LEU A 2 -9.08 -15.50 10.56
N PHE A 3 -10.23 -15.86 10.05
CA PHE A 3 -10.48 -15.88 8.62
C PHE A 3 -10.36 -14.49 8.02
N GLU A 4 -10.93 -13.48 8.69
CA GLU A 4 -10.83 -12.11 8.23
C GLU A 4 -9.38 -11.63 8.21
N LYS A 5 -8.63 -11.97 9.25
CA LYS A 5 -7.22 -11.59 9.35
C LYS A 5 -6.41 -12.20 8.21
N LEU A 6 -6.60 -13.48 7.95
CA LEU A 6 -5.89 -14.15 6.87
C LEU A 6 -6.27 -13.60 5.50
N ASN A 7 -7.53 -13.23 5.34
CA ASN A 7 -7.99 -12.64 4.10
C ASN A 7 -7.30 -11.30 3.84
N ILE A 8 -7.19 -10.47 4.86
CA ILE A 8 -6.51 -9.18 4.75
C ILE A 8 -5.03 -9.38 4.45
N ILE A 9 -4.38 -10.29 5.15
CA ILE A 9 -2.96 -10.56 4.93
C ILE A 9 -2.73 -11.04 3.51
N SER A 10 -3.61 -11.87 2.97
CA SER A 10 -3.46 -12.37 1.62
C SER A 10 -3.62 -11.26 0.57
N GLN A 11 -4.36 -10.20 0.89
CA GLN A 11 -4.50 -9.06 0.00
C GLN A 11 -3.29 -8.12 0.08
N ILE A 12 -2.66 -8.05 1.23
CA ILE A 12 -1.52 -7.14 1.45
C ILE A 12 -0.30 -7.57 0.63
N ALA A 13 -0.01 -8.85 0.57
CA ALA A 13 1.20 -9.33 -0.06
C ALA A 13 1.36 -8.90 -1.53
N PRO A 14 0.36 -9.10 -2.40
CA PRO A 14 0.51 -8.67 -3.80
C PRO A 14 0.60 -7.15 -3.94
N ILE A 15 -0.05 -6.40 -3.04
CA ILE A 15 0.03 -4.95 -3.08
C ILE A 15 1.43 -4.48 -2.72
N LYS A 16 2.04 -5.07 -1.70
CA LYS A 16 3.42 -4.75 -1.35
C LYS A 16 4.38 -5.05 -2.49
N GLU A 17 4.15 -6.13 -3.21
CA GLU A 17 4.98 -6.46 -4.36
C GLU A 17 4.86 -5.42 -5.46
N LYS A 18 3.66 -4.91 -5.71
CA LYS A 18 3.46 -3.86 -6.70
C LYS A 18 4.17 -2.57 -6.29
N ILE A 19 4.06 -2.22 -5.02
CA ILE A 19 4.73 -1.03 -4.50
C ILE A 19 6.24 -1.19 -4.63
N LYS A 20 6.76 -2.36 -4.29
CA LYS A 20 8.18 -2.64 -4.41
C LYS A 20 8.65 -2.54 -5.86
N PHE A 21 7.82 -3.00 -6.79
CA PHE A 21 8.11 -2.89 -8.21
C PHE A 21 8.35 -1.44 -8.61
N PHE A 22 7.46 -0.54 -8.18
CA PHE A 22 7.61 0.88 -8.48
C PHE A 22 8.81 1.50 -7.79
N GLU A 23 9.07 1.11 -6.54
CA GLU A 23 10.24 1.61 -5.82
C GLU A 23 11.53 1.23 -6.52
N GLN A 24 11.59 0.03 -7.06
CA GLN A 24 12.76 -0.43 -7.80
C GLN A 24 12.85 0.24 -9.17
N LYS A 25 11.72 0.44 -9.81
CA LYS A 25 11.68 1.07 -11.13
C LYS A 25 12.20 2.51 -11.07
N TYR A 26 11.78 3.25 -10.07
CA TYR A 26 12.13 4.66 -9.94
C TYR A 26 13.25 4.91 -8.93
N LYS A 27 13.62 3.90 -8.17
CA LYS A 27 14.69 3.97 -7.16
C LYS A 27 14.43 5.03 -6.09
N HIS A 28 13.15 5.25 -5.79
CA HIS A 28 12.69 6.20 -4.79
C HIS A 28 11.49 5.63 -4.07
N SER A 29 11.25 6.11 -2.85
CA SER A 29 10.00 5.84 -2.18
C SER A 29 8.90 6.66 -2.87
N PHE A 30 7.66 6.31 -2.58
CA PHE A 30 6.53 7.01 -3.19
C PHE A 30 6.53 8.49 -2.81
N GLU A 31 6.85 8.81 -1.55
CA GLU A 31 6.86 10.19 -1.09
C GLU A 31 7.86 11.04 -1.87
N ILE A 32 9.02 10.49 -2.15
CA ILE A 32 10.02 11.21 -2.93
C ILE A 32 9.58 11.35 -4.37
N TYR A 33 9.04 10.29 -4.93
CA TYR A 33 8.55 10.30 -6.29
C TYR A 33 7.45 11.36 -6.47
N GLU A 34 6.54 11.42 -5.51
CA GLU A 34 5.44 12.37 -5.55
C GLU A 34 5.94 13.80 -5.52
N LYS A 35 6.95 14.08 -4.71
CA LYS A 35 7.52 15.42 -4.63
C LYS A 35 8.23 15.82 -5.90
N ASP A 36 8.86 14.86 -6.56
CA ASP A 36 9.64 15.13 -7.76
C ASP A 36 8.78 15.14 -9.02
N LEU A 37 7.55 14.71 -8.93
CA LEU A 37 6.67 14.65 -10.08
C LEU A 37 6.17 16.04 -10.42
N LYS A 38 6.90 16.72 -11.28
CA LYS A 38 6.58 18.08 -11.66
C LYS A 38 6.13 18.23 -13.09
N SER A 39 6.43 17.25 -13.91
CA SER A 39 6.14 17.35 -15.33
C SER A 39 4.81 16.75 -15.67
N GLU A 40 3.94 17.54 -16.26
CA GLU A 40 2.67 17.06 -16.75
C GLU A 40 2.80 16.52 -18.16
N GLU A 41 4.02 16.59 -18.71
CA GLU A 41 4.24 16.19 -20.08
C GLU A 41 4.50 14.71 -20.25
N ASN A 42 4.90 14.03 -19.17
CA ASN A 42 5.20 12.61 -19.23
C ASN A 42 4.01 11.79 -18.76
N PHE A 43 3.20 11.34 -19.71
CA PHE A 43 1.99 10.59 -19.40
C PHE A 43 2.30 9.25 -18.73
N GLN A 44 3.44 8.64 -19.08
CA GLN A 44 3.82 7.37 -18.49
C GLN A 44 4.07 7.53 -16.98
N GLU A 45 4.74 8.60 -16.61
CA GLU A 45 4.99 8.86 -15.18
C GLU A 45 3.72 9.18 -14.44
N TRP A 46 2.79 9.88 -15.07
CA TRP A 46 1.50 10.17 -14.46
C TRP A 46 0.67 8.91 -14.25
N ASP A 47 0.67 8.02 -15.24
CA ASP A 47 -0.04 6.75 -15.11
C ASP A 47 0.53 5.93 -13.98
N ASP A 48 1.86 5.86 -13.88
CA ASP A 48 2.52 5.13 -12.81
C ASP A 48 2.24 5.77 -11.45
N TYR A 49 2.21 7.09 -11.41
CA TYR A 49 1.90 7.81 -10.17
C TYR A 49 0.50 7.45 -9.66
N ILE A 50 -0.48 7.48 -10.54
CA ILE A 50 -1.86 7.18 -10.15
C ILE A 50 -1.98 5.75 -9.65
N GLU A 51 -1.37 4.82 -10.35
CA GLU A 51 -1.41 3.41 -9.98
C GLU A 51 -0.67 3.17 -8.66
N TRP A 52 0.53 3.72 -8.53
CA TRP A 52 1.34 3.57 -7.33
C TRP A 52 0.61 4.16 -6.11
N LYS A 53 0.04 5.34 -6.28
CA LYS A 53 -0.72 5.98 -5.21
C LYS A 53 -1.89 5.13 -4.76
N ALA A 54 -2.60 4.53 -5.71
CA ALA A 54 -3.71 3.65 -5.39
C ALA A 54 -3.27 2.47 -4.53
N TYR A 55 -2.12 1.87 -4.87
CA TYR A 55 -1.59 0.77 -4.08
C TYR A 55 -1.16 1.21 -2.69
N VAL A 56 -0.52 2.37 -2.58
CA VAL A 56 -0.08 2.89 -1.28
C VAL A 56 -1.29 3.14 -0.38
N GLU A 57 -2.33 3.74 -0.92
CA GLU A 57 -3.54 4.02 -0.14
C GLU A 57 -4.26 2.74 0.24
N LYS A 58 -4.32 1.79 -0.68
CA LYS A 58 -4.94 0.50 -0.40
C LYS A 58 -4.20 -0.25 0.68
N LEU A 59 -2.87 -0.20 0.65
CA LEU A 59 -2.06 -0.85 1.67
C LEU A 59 -2.32 -0.25 3.05
N LYS A 60 -2.37 1.08 3.13
CA LYS A 60 -2.65 1.75 4.39
C LYS A 60 -4.00 1.35 4.95
N ASP A 61 -5.00 1.25 4.09
CA ASP A 61 -6.34 0.87 4.50
C ASP A 61 -6.36 -0.57 5.04
N LEU A 62 -5.70 -1.47 4.35
CA LEU A 62 -5.64 -2.86 4.78
C LEU A 62 -4.85 -3.02 6.08
N GLU A 63 -3.75 -2.29 6.21
CA GLU A 63 -2.96 -2.34 7.44
C GLU A 63 -3.75 -1.81 8.63
N LEU A 64 -4.54 -0.77 8.41
CA LEU A 64 -5.38 -0.23 9.46
C LEU A 64 -6.43 -1.24 9.89
N LYS A 65 -7.06 -1.90 8.92
CA LYS A 65 -8.05 -2.93 9.23
C LYS A 65 -7.42 -4.08 10.00
N LEU A 66 -6.23 -4.49 9.60
CA LEU A 66 -5.53 -5.56 10.29
C LEU A 66 -5.23 -5.16 11.73
N LYS A 67 -4.79 -3.94 11.93
CA LYS A 67 -4.48 -3.42 13.25
C LYS A 67 -5.73 -3.41 14.13
N GLU A 68 -6.86 -3.04 13.57
CA GLU A 68 -8.12 -3.03 14.32
C GLU A 68 -8.52 -4.44 14.75
N ILE A 69 -8.34 -5.41 13.87
CA ILE A 69 -8.64 -6.80 14.22
C ILE A 69 -7.71 -7.30 15.31
N GLU A 70 -6.42 -7.00 15.21
CA GLU A 70 -5.44 -7.40 16.21
C GLU A 70 -5.71 -6.76 17.55
N SER A 71 -6.10 -5.50 17.57
CA SER A 71 -6.46 -4.81 18.81
C SER A 71 -7.67 -5.45 19.46
N ALA A 72 -8.65 -5.83 18.65
CA ALA A 72 -9.85 -6.50 19.17
C ALA A 72 -9.51 -7.85 19.78
N GLU A 73 -8.58 -8.59 19.16
CA GLU A 73 -8.13 -9.87 19.70
C GLU A 73 -7.42 -9.68 21.02
N ASP A 74 -6.53 -8.71 21.10
CA ASP A 74 -5.81 -8.41 22.34
C ASP A 74 -6.77 -8.05 23.45
N PHE A 75 -7.79 -7.29 23.12
CA PHE A 75 -8.79 -6.88 24.09
C PHE A 75 -9.54 -8.09 24.66
N LYS A 76 -9.76 -9.10 23.84
CA LYS A 76 -10.50 -10.29 24.26
C LYS A 76 -9.69 -11.22 25.12
N VAL A 77 -8.39 -11.21 25.01
CA VAL A 77 -7.53 -12.10 25.78
C VAL A 77 -7.59 -11.80 27.27
N ASN A 78 -7.90 -10.58 27.60
CA ASN A 78 -8.04 -10.20 29.00
C ASN A 78 -9.43 -10.53 29.51
#